data_8d08065f3cdddd7ba609b9a4d341ac59
#
_entry.id   8d08065f3cdddd7ba609b9a4d341ac59
#
_cell.length_a   1.000
_cell.length_b   1.000
_cell.length_c   1.000
_cell.angle_alpha   90.00
_cell.angle_beta   90.00
_cell.angle_gamma   90.00
#
_symmetry.space_group_name_H-M   'P 1'
#
loop_
_entity.id
_entity.type
_entity.pdbx_description
1 polymer ?
#
loop_
_entity_poly.entity_id
_entity_poly.type
_entity_poly.pdbx_seq_one_letter_code
_entity_poly.pdbx_strand_id
1 'polypeptide(L)'
;MADNIWTAAVEGIAARGRANNGAEGDYRDEEGFLCCGKCHTRKEGDITIGEKTLRVPHLCKCESEASRQREAEEKAAEFRKQCERLRKDGITDPSYLSQNFTQDDNRNARISDVCRRYVEHWPEMKADNIGILFYGGVGTGKSFLACCIANALIDKQVRASVTNFPRILNKLQGFGEDKQEFLDKLSTFLSSTTWALKGTRPIPWNRSSTS
;
A
#
# COMPACT_ATOMS: atom_id res chain seq x y z
N MET A 1 -15.36 -43.44 10.24
CA MET A 1 -15.65 -43.39 8.78
C MET A 1 -15.28 -42.06 8.11
N ALA A 2 -15.28 -40.93 8.81
CA ALA A 2 -14.91 -39.63 8.23
C ALA A 2 -13.40 -39.51 7.94
N ASP A 3 -12.54 -40.11 8.75
CA ASP A 3 -11.07 -40.01 8.60
C ASP A 3 -10.54 -40.65 7.31
N ASN A 4 -11.27 -41.60 6.75
CA ASN A 4 -10.85 -42.35 5.56
C ASN A 4 -11.06 -41.57 4.25
N ILE A 5 -12.01 -40.62 4.20
CA ILE A 5 -12.30 -39.81 3.01
C ILE A 5 -11.27 -38.70 2.87
N TRP A 6 -10.89 -38.07 3.97
CA TRP A 6 -9.87 -37.01 3.97
C TRP A 6 -8.48 -37.54 3.63
N THR A 7 -8.11 -38.70 4.16
CA THR A 7 -6.81 -39.32 3.85
C THR A 7 -6.71 -39.71 2.37
N ALA A 8 -7.75 -40.28 1.79
CA ALA A 8 -7.80 -40.63 0.37
C ALA A 8 -7.72 -39.37 -0.54
N ALA A 9 -8.40 -38.31 -0.15
CA ALA A 9 -8.34 -37.04 -0.89
C ALA A 9 -6.91 -36.43 -0.86
N VAL A 10 -6.26 -36.43 0.31
CA VAL A 10 -4.89 -35.94 0.46
C VAL A 10 -3.89 -36.80 -0.30
N GLU A 11 -4.03 -38.12 -0.26
CA GLU A 11 -3.22 -39.06 -1.05
C GLU A 11 -3.35 -38.80 -2.55
N GLY A 12 -4.56 -38.52 -3.05
CA GLY A 12 -4.82 -38.22 -4.45
C GLY A 12 -4.22 -36.87 -4.88
N ILE A 13 -4.23 -35.85 -4.01
CA ILE A 13 -3.62 -34.56 -4.25
C ILE A 13 -2.09 -34.69 -4.26
N ALA A 14 -1.52 -35.40 -3.27
CA ALA A 14 -0.09 -35.65 -3.17
C ALA A 14 0.45 -36.42 -4.37
N ALA A 15 -0.28 -37.44 -4.84
CA ALA A 15 0.12 -38.22 -6.02
C ALA A 15 0.11 -37.39 -7.31
N ARG A 16 -0.92 -36.54 -7.51
CA ARG A 16 -0.99 -35.64 -8.65
C ARG A 16 0.10 -34.54 -8.59
N GLY A 17 0.35 -34.01 -7.40
CA GLY A 17 1.40 -33.03 -7.20
C GLY A 17 2.78 -33.60 -7.54
N ARG A 18 3.10 -34.85 -7.12
CA ARG A 18 4.36 -35.51 -7.45
C ARG A 18 4.53 -35.77 -8.94
N ALA A 19 3.46 -36.15 -9.65
CA ALA A 19 3.52 -36.38 -11.08
C ALA A 19 3.92 -35.13 -11.89
N ASN A 20 3.60 -33.95 -11.37
CA ASN A 20 3.85 -32.67 -12.03
C ASN A 20 5.04 -31.88 -11.45
N ASN A 21 5.78 -32.43 -10.47
CA ASN A 21 6.82 -31.69 -9.75
C ASN A 21 8.22 -31.79 -10.37
N GLY A 22 8.42 -32.68 -11.35
CA GLY A 22 9.71 -32.87 -12.02
C GLY A 22 9.95 -31.86 -13.14
N ALA A 23 11.16 -31.32 -13.19
CA ALA A 23 11.65 -30.50 -14.27
C ALA A 23 12.85 -31.16 -14.97
N GLU A 24 13.21 -30.68 -16.15
CA GLU A 24 14.39 -31.18 -16.86
C GLU A 24 15.66 -30.94 -16.03
N GLY A 25 16.44 -32.00 -15.81
CA GLY A 25 17.65 -32.00 -15.00
C GLY A 25 17.44 -32.37 -13.53
N ASP A 26 16.20 -32.57 -13.07
CA ASP A 26 15.93 -33.05 -11.72
C ASP A 26 16.34 -34.53 -11.60
N TYR A 27 16.82 -34.93 -10.43
CA TYR A 27 17.30 -36.30 -10.15
C TYR A 27 16.75 -36.83 -8.82
N ARG A 28 16.90 -38.14 -8.60
CA ARG A 28 16.52 -38.75 -7.31
C ARG A 28 17.75 -39.03 -6.47
N ASP A 29 17.68 -38.69 -5.18
CA ASP A 29 18.74 -39.06 -4.22
C ASP A 29 18.70 -40.54 -3.81
N GLU A 30 19.62 -40.95 -2.95
CA GLU A 30 19.75 -42.34 -2.48
C GLU A 30 18.51 -42.83 -1.72
N GLU A 31 17.71 -41.93 -1.12
CA GLU A 31 16.48 -42.20 -0.44
C GLU A 31 15.25 -42.15 -1.37
N GLY A 32 15.48 -41.87 -2.65
CA GLY A 32 14.44 -41.80 -3.68
C GLY A 32 13.63 -40.52 -3.70
N PHE A 33 14.05 -39.43 -3.02
CA PHE A 33 13.41 -38.12 -3.10
C PHE A 33 13.84 -37.37 -4.36
N LEU A 34 12.89 -36.70 -4.98
CA LEU A 34 13.16 -35.85 -6.11
C LEU A 34 13.95 -34.61 -5.64
N CYS A 35 15.09 -34.34 -6.27
CA CYS A 35 15.99 -33.25 -6.02
C CYS A 35 16.09 -32.33 -7.24
N CYS A 36 16.16 -31.04 -7.00
CA CYS A 36 16.31 -30.04 -8.05
C CYS A 36 17.69 -30.11 -8.68
N GLY A 37 17.78 -30.19 -10.01
CA GLY A 37 19.05 -30.22 -10.75
C GLY A 37 19.88 -28.93 -10.67
N LYS A 38 19.28 -27.80 -10.23
CA LYS A 38 19.95 -26.51 -10.10
C LYS A 38 20.51 -26.25 -8.70
N CYS A 39 19.69 -26.44 -7.66
CA CYS A 39 20.05 -26.10 -6.28
C CYS A 39 20.28 -27.31 -5.39
N HIS A 40 20.11 -28.50 -5.91
CA HIS A 40 20.30 -29.80 -5.24
C HIS A 40 19.47 -29.99 -3.95
N THR A 41 18.42 -29.16 -3.76
CA THR A 41 17.48 -29.32 -2.64
C THR A 41 16.35 -30.27 -3.02
N ARG A 42 15.85 -31.03 -2.04
CA ARG A 42 14.73 -31.92 -2.24
C ARG A 42 13.48 -31.13 -2.66
N LYS A 43 12.70 -31.70 -3.57
CA LYS A 43 11.39 -31.20 -4.05
C LYS A 43 10.23 -32.05 -3.50
N GLU A 44 10.55 -33.02 -2.68
CA GLU A 44 9.61 -33.90 -1.99
C GLU A 44 10.00 -33.99 -0.52
N GLY A 45 9.02 -34.18 0.34
CA GLY A 45 9.21 -34.40 1.77
C GLY A 45 8.12 -35.29 2.32
N ASP A 46 8.40 -35.94 3.43
CA ASP A 46 7.46 -36.81 4.10
C ASP A 46 6.72 -36.04 5.19
N ILE A 47 5.38 -36.11 5.17
CA ILE A 47 4.51 -35.56 6.22
C ILE A 47 3.75 -36.71 6.87
N THR A 48 3.62 -36.69 8.19
CA THR A 48 2.87 -37.70 8.95
C THR A 48 1.52 -37.14 9.34
N ILE A 49 0.45 -37.83 8.95
CA ILE A 49 -0.93 -37.48 9.30
C ILE A 49 -1.53 -38.70 10.04
N GLY A 50 -1.68 -38.60 11.36
CA GLY A 50 -2.02 -39.72 12.22
C GLY A 50 -0.93 -40.78 12.19
N GLU A 51 -1.28 -42.00 11.81
CA GLU A 51 -0.36 -43.14 11.70
C GLU A 51 0.25 -43.32 10.30
N LYS A 52 -0.16 -42.49 9.32
CA LYS A 52 0.29 -42.59 7.94
C LYS A 52 1.32 -41.54 7.60
N THR A 53 2.43 -41.94 6.97
CA THR A 53 3.41 -41.04 6.37
C THR A 53 3.16 -40.94 4.86
N LEU A 54 3.02 -39.70 4.38
CA LEU A 54 2.75 -39.40 2.98
C LEU A 54 3.88 -38.54 2.41
N ARG A 55 4.39 -38.94 1.25
CA ARG A 55 5.34 -38.15 0.50
C ARG A 55 4.60 -37.08 -0.28
N VAL A 56 4.93 -35.81 -0.01
CA VAL A 56 4.32 -34.64 -0.64
C VAL A 56 5.34 -33.82 -1.39
N PRO A 57 4.97 -33.22 -2.52
CA PRO A 57 5.80 -32.30 -3.23
C PRO A 57 5.91 -30.96 -2.50
N HIS A 58 7.07 -30.32 -2.56
CA HIS A 58 7.28 -28.93 -2.15
C HIS A 58 8.24 -28.24 -3.12
N LEU A 59 8.26 -26.92 -3.07
CA LEU A 59 9.15 -26.13 -3.90
C LEU A 59 10.60 -26.30 -3.44
N CYS A 60 11.54 -26.45 -4.37
CA CYS A 60 12.94 -26.36 -4.06
C CYS A 60 13.35 -24.94 -3.67
N LYS A 61 14.56 -24.75 -3.18
CA LYS A 61 15.05 -23.44 -2.74
C LYS A 61 14.96 -22.37 -3.85
N CYS A 62 15.42 -22.69 -5.07
CA CYS A 62 15.40 -21.74 -6.18
C CYS A 62 13.99 -21.43 -6.69
N GLU A 63 13.05 -22.39 -6.69
CA GLU A 63 11.64 -22.15 -7.03
C GLU A 63 10.95 -21.34 -5.96
N SER A 64 11.23 -21.61 -4.68
CA SER A 64 10.69 -20.83 -3.56
C SER A 64 11.17 -19.38 -3.59
N GLU A 65 12.45 -19.14 -3.90
CA GLU A 65 13.00 -17.79 -4.06
C GLU A 65 12.36 -17.07 -5.25
N ALA A 66 12.24 -17.75 -6.40
CA ALA A 66 11.60 -17.20 -7.58
C ALA A 66 10.09 -16.89 -7.36
N SER A 67 9.39 -17.74 -6.59
CA SER A 67 7.99 -17.48 -6.22
C SER A 67 7.86 -16.27 -5.33
N ARG A 68 8.69 -16.15 -4.29
CA ARG A 68 8.72 -14.97 -3.40
C ARG A 68 9.01 -13.69 -4.15
N GLN A 69 9.94 -13.74 -5.11
CA GLN A 69 10.27 -12.57 -5.92
C GLN A 69 9.10 -12.14 -6.79
N ARG A 70 8.42 -13.08 -7.48
CA ARG A 70 7.21 -12.79 -8.26
C ARG A 70 6.09 -12.21 -7.40
N GLU A 71 5.82 -12.82 -6.25
CA GLU A 71 4.82 -12.31 -5.32
C GLU A 71 5.13 -10.89 -4.83
N ALA A 72 6.42 -10.59 -4.57
CA ALA A 72 6.85 -9.25 -4.19
C ALA A 72 6.68 -8.24 -5.33
N GLU A 73 7.00 -8.63 -6.57
CA GLU A 73 6.81 -7.81 -7.77
C GLU A 73 5.32 -7.54 -8.04
N GLU A 74 4.47 -8.57 -7.92
CA GLU A 74 3.01 -8.44 -8.07
C GLU A 74 2.42 -7.49 -7.03
N LYS A 75 2.78 -7.66 -5.74
CA LYS A 75 2.36 -6.76 -4.66
C LYS A 75 2.83 -5.32 -4.90
N ALA A 76 4.07 -5.13 -5.35
CA ALA A 76 4.60 -3.81 -5.68
C ALA A 76 3.88 -3.19 -6.89
N ALA A 77 3.51 -3.98 -7.89
CA ALA A 77 2.75 -3.52 -9.05
C ALA A 77 1.31 -3.14 -8.66
N GLU A 78 0.67 -3.93 -7.83
CA GLU A 78 -0.67 -3.63 -7.31
C GLU A 78 -0.68 -2.36 -6.46
N PHE A 79 0.31 -2.22 -5.57
CA PHE A 79 0.51 -1.02 -4.77
C PHE A 79 0.63 0.24 -5.67
N ARG A 80 1.47 0.19 -6.71
CA ARG A 80 1.63 1.30 -7.66
C ARG A 80 0.31 1.64 -8.37
N LYS A 81 -0.41 0.64 -8.86
CA LYS A 81 -1.72 0.82 -9.51
C LYS A 81 -2.73 1.50 -8.57
N GLN A 82 -2.74 1.12 -7.31
CA GLN A 82 -3.63 1.73 -6.32
C GLN A 82 -3.26 3.19 -6.06
N CYS A 83 -1.97 3.52 -5.91
CA CYS A 83 -1.53 4.91 -5.77
C CYS A 83 -1.89 5.75 -6.99
N GLU A 84 -1.73 5.22 -8.21
CA GLU A 84 -2.14 5.91 -9.44
C GLU A 84 -3.64 6.19 -9.50
N ARG A 85 -4.47 5.23 -9.09
CA ARG A 85 -5.93 5.42 -8.96
C ARG A 85 -6.24 6.56 -7.99
N LEU A 86 -5.67 6.50 -6.79
CA LEU A 86 -5.88 7.53 -5.76
C LEU A 86 -5.46 8.92 -6.25
N ARG A 87 -4.36 9.03 -7.03
CA ARG A 87 -3.93 10.29 -7.65
C ARG A 87 -4.95 10.81 -8.65
N LYS A 88 -5.40 9.98 -9.57
CA LYS A 88 -6.40 10.35 -10.59
C LYS A 88 -7.71 10.79 -9.97
N ASP A 89 -8.15 10.11 -8.91
CA ASP A 89 -9.40 10.40 -8.22
C ASP A 89 -9.31 11.66 -7.35
N GLY A 90 -8.14 11.88 -6.74
CA GLY A 90 -7.94 12.95 -5.76
C GLY A 90 -7.35 14.23 -6.32
N ILE A 91 -6.52 14.18 -7.34
CA ILE A 91 -5.82 15.34 -7.89
C ILE A 91 -6.32 15.62 -9.29
N THR A 92 -7.18 16.61 -9.40
CA THR A 92 -7.86 16.93 -10.66
C THR A 92 -7.05 17.81 -11.60
N ASP A 93 -6.04 18.52 -11.11
CA ASP A 93 -5.17 19.36 -11.93
C ASP A 93 -3.86 18.62 -12.22
N PRO A 94 -3.53 18.35 -13.50
CA PRO A 94 -2.32 17.64 -13.87
C PRO A 94 -1.04 18.28 -13.35
N SER A 95 -1.02 19.60 -13.18
CA SER A 95 0.16 20.34 -12.68
C SER A 95 0.53 19.97 -11.23
N TYR A 96 -0.43 19.43 -10.47
CA TYR A 96 -0.23 19.03 -9.07
C TYR A 96 0.18 17.58 -8.92
N LEU A 97 0.04 16.75 -9.97
CA LEU A 97 0.36 15.33 -9.92
C LEU A 97 1.87 15.06 -9.70
N SER A 98 2.72 15.91 -10.25
CA SER A 98 4.17 15.77 -10.19
C SER A 98 4.81 16.43 -8.97
N GLN A 99 4.07 17.27 -8.24
CA GLN A 99 4.62 18.02 -7.12
C GLN A 99 4.93 17.10 -5.93
N ASN A 100 6.18 17.06 -5.54
CA ASN A 100 6.66 16.24 -4.43
C ASN A 100 7.78 16.97 -3.65
N PHE A 101 8.10 16.46 -2.47
CA PHE A 101 9.11 17.06 -1.60
C PHE A 101 10.54 17.01 -2.14
N THR A 102 10.83 16.23 -3.20
CA THR A 102 12.16 16.22 -3.81
C THR A 102 12.38 17.44 -4.72
N GLN A 103 11.29 18.07 -5.16
CA GLN A 103 11.32 19.30 -5.98
C GLN A 103 11.29 20.57 -5.13
N ASP A 104 11.25 20.43 -3.80
CA ASP A 104 11.24 21.54 -2.88
C ASP A 104 12.62 22.25 -2.90
N ASP A 105 12.63 23.52 -3.24
CA ASP A 105 13.83 24.35 -3.24
C ASP A 105 14.30 24.76 -1.84
N ASN A 106 13.61 24.29 -0.81
CA ASN A 106 13.90 24.54 0.61
C ASN A 106 14.04 26.03 0.98
N ARG A 107 13.42 26.93 0.23
CA ARG A 107 13.41 28.38 0.59
C ARG A 107 12.93 28.61 2.01
N ASN A 108 12.08 27.73 2.51
CA ASN A 108 11.64 27.72 3.88
C ASN A 108 11.74 26.33 4.49
N ALA A 109 12.96 25.86 4.72
CA ALA A 109 13.28 24.53 5.21
C ALA A 109 12.46 24.13 6.45
N ARG A 110 12.22 25.10 7.36
CA ARG A 110 11.43 24.85 8.58
C ARG A 110 9.98 24.45 8.26
N ILE A 111 9.34 25.09 7.29
CA ILE A 111 7.96 24.76 6.90
C ILE A 111 7.95 23.42 6.17
N SER A 112 8.90 23.19 5.28
CA SER A 112 9.07 21.92 4.58
C SER A 112 9.25 20.73 5.54
N ASP A 113 10.05 20.91 6.58
CA ASP A 113 10.24 19.89 7.63
C ASP A 113 8.96 19.62 8.40
N VAL A 114 8.19 20.66 8.74
CA VAL A 114 6.88 20.47 9.39
C VAL A 114 5.94 19.66 8.50
N CYS A 115 5.91 19.96 7.20
CA CYS A 115 5.08 19.23 6.24
C CYS A 115 5.51 17.76 6.11
N ARG A 116 6.81 17.46 6.08
CA ARG A 116 7.34 16.08 6.04
C ARG A 116 6.97 15.32 7.30
N ARG A 117 7.18 15.89 8.48
CA ARG A 117 6.80 15.29 9.77
C ARG A 117 5.30 15.05 9.86
N TYR A 118 4.47 15.95 9.35
CA TYR A 118 3.03 15.77 9.30
C TYR A 118 2.64 14.50 8.51
N VAL A 119 3.29 14.25 7.38
CA VAL A 119 3.08 13.03 6.59
C VAL A 119 3.64 11.78 7.27
N GLU A 120 4.76 11.90 7.97
CA GLU A 120 5.36 10.81 8.73
C GLU A 120 4.46 10.35 9.86
N HIS A 121 3.91 11.31 10.62
CA HIS A 121 3.02 11.07 11.78
C HIS A 121 1.53 11.14 11.41
N TRP A 122 1.19 10.92 10.15
CA TRP A 122 -0.20 11.01 9.68
C TRP A 122 -1.22 10.23 10.52
N PRO A 123 -0.98 9.00 10.96
CA PRO A 123 -1.95 8.25 11.77
C PRO A 123 -2.32 8.98 13.07
N GLU A 124 -1.34 9.59 13.73
CA GLU A 124 -1.51 10.36 14.96
C GLU A 124 -2.23 11.68 14.68
N MET A 125 -1.78 12.41 13.63
CA MET A 125 -2.42 13.66 13.20
C MET A 125 -3.89 13.45 12.86
N LYS A 126 -4.21 12.34 12.20
CA LYS A 126 -5.58 11.97 11.88
C LYS A 126 -6.39 11.61 13.13
N ALA A 127 -5.83 10.85 14.06
CA ALA A 127 -6.52 10.46 15.29
C ALA A 127 -6.85 11.68 16.15
N ASP A 128 -5.92 12.64 16.24
CA ASP A 128 -6.08 13.88 17.01
C ASP A 128 -6.80 14.98 16.22
N ASN A 129 -7.23 14.70 14.99
CA ASN A 129 -7.89 15.64 14.09
C ASN A 129 -7.09 16.94 13.86
N ILE A 130 -5.76 16.82 13.74
CA ILE A 130 -4.83 17.93 13.55
C ILE A 130 -4.65 18.19 12.05
N GLY A 131 -4.89 19.44 11.62
CA GLY A 131 -4.68 19.90 10.25
C GLY A 131 -3.58 20.98 10.17
N ILE A 132 -3.15 21.30 8.95
CA ILE A 132 -2.22 22.39 8.66
C ILE A 132 -2.95 23.53 7.95
N LEU A 133 -2.81 24.74 8.44
CA LEU A 133 -3.27 25.96 7.77
C LEU A 133 -2.09 26.73 7.18
N PHE A 134 -2.05 26.85 5.85
CA PHE A 134 -1.09 27.69 5.16
C PHE A 134 -1.67 29.09 4.93
N TYR A 135 -0.96 30.13 5.37
CA TYR A 135 -1.32 31.53 5.13
C TYR A 135 -0.10 32.35 4.68
N GLY A 136 -0.34 33.46 4.01
CA GLY A 136 0.73 34.34 3.50
C GLY A 136 0.45 34.84 2.08
N GLY A 137 1.36 35.62 1.54
CA GLY A 137 1.29 36.27 0.22
C GLY A 137 1.24 35.29 -0.96
N VAL A 138 0.98 35.80 -2.15
CA VAL A 138 1.01 35.00 -3.39
C VAL A 138 2.47 34.59 -3.68
N GLY A 139 2.66 33.39 -4.25
CA GLY A 139 3.99 32.90 -4.65
C GLY A 139 4.85 32.29 -3.53
N THR A 140 4.33 32.18 -2.30
CA THR A 140 5.10 31.66 -1.14
C THR A 140 5.10 30.12 -1.02
N GLY A 141 4.70 29.37 -2.06
CA GLY A 141 4.79 27.91 -2.08
C GLY A 141 3.68 27.16 -1.33
N LYS A 142 2.63 27.84 -0.82
CA LYS A 142 1.56 27.20 -0.04
C LYS A 142 0.88 26.04 -0.78
N SER A 143 0.46 26.29 -2.02
CA SER A 143 -0.20 25.25 -2.84
C SER A 143 0.77 24.12 -3.19
N PHE A 144 2.03 24.45 -3.45
CA PHE A 144 3.07 23.44 -3.69
C PHE A 144 3.23 22.50 -2.50
N LEU A 145 3.45 23.03 -1.30
CA LEU A 145 3.60 22.22 -0.09
C LEU A 145 2.35 21.38 0.23
N ALA A 146 1.17 21.95 -0.01
CA ALA A 146 -0.07 21.24 0.12
C ALA A 146 -0.18 20.04 -0.84
N CYS A 147 0.22 20.24 -2.09
CA CYS A 147 0.27 19.16 -3.08
C CYS A 147 1.34 18.12 -2.74
N CYS A 148 2.50 18.54 -2.21
CA CYS A 148 3.53 17.62 -1.72
C CYS A 148 3.00 16.70 -0.60
N ILE A 149 2.26 17.28 0.38
CA ILE A 149 1.62 16.50 1.44
C ILE A 149 0.62 15.50 0.83
N ALA A 150 -0.27 15.96 -0.07
CA ALA A 150 -1.28 15.11 -0.69
C ALA A 150 -0.65 13.95 -1.46
N ASN A 151 0.35 14.21 -2.30
CA ASN A 151 1.05 13.18 -3.04
C ASN A 151 1.77 12.19 -2.13
N ALA A 152 2.46 12.68 -1.09
CA ALA A 152 3.17 11.84 -0.14
C ALA A 152 2.21 10.96 0.71
N LEU A 153 1.00 11.43 1.02
CA LEU A 153 -0.05 10.63 1.66
C LEU A 153 -0.59 9.56 0.70
N ILE A 154 -0.78 9.91 -0.58
CA ILE A 154 -1.20 8.94 -1.61
C ILE A 154 -0.15 7.85 -1.78
N ASP A 155 1.13 8.18 -1.70
CA ASP A 155 2.22 7.20 -1.73
C ASP A 155 2.21 6.23 -0.54
N LYS A 156 1.53 6.59 0.54
CA LYS A 156 1.20 5.71 1.68
C LYS A 156 -0.19 5.07 1.57
N GLN A 157 -0.81 5.08 0.39
CA GLN A 157 -2.18 4.61 0.12
C GLN A 157 -3.27 5.32 0.94
N VAL A 158 -2.99 6.51 1.43
CA VAL A 158 -3.98 7.36 2.06
C VAL A 158 -4.71 8.17 0.98
N ARG A 159 -6.03 8.12 0.99
CA ARG A 159 -6.82 8.98 0.10
C ARG A 159 -6.57 10.44 0.43
N ALA A 160 -6.12 11.21 -0.56
CA ALA A 160 -5.96 12.66 -0.47
C ALA A 160 -6.51 13.34 -1.73
N SER A 161 -7.11 14.53 -1.64
CA SER A 161 -7.60 15.30 -2.79
C SER A 161 -7.13 16.75 -2.73
N VAL A 162 -6.77 17.24 -3.85
CA VAL A 162 -6.41 18.65 -4.03
C VAL A 162 -7.51 19.30 -4.87
N THR A 163 -8.23 20.23 -4.25
CA THR A 163 -9.34 20.94 -4.89
C THR A 163 -9.32 22.43 -4.50
N ASN A 164 -10.13 23.23 -5.17
CA ASN A 164 -10.33 24.64 -4.85
C ASN A 164 -11.81 24.93 -4.58
N PHE A 165 -12.08 26.01 -3.85
CA PHE A 165 -13.42 26.38 -3.44
C PHE A 165 -14.41 26.60 -4.61
N PRO A 166 -14.05 27.30 -5.72
CA PRO A 166 -14.93 27.44 -6.88
C PRO A 166 -15.37 26.08 -7.45
N ARG A 167 -14.47 25.11 -7.47
CA ARG A 167 -14.78 23.74 -7.98
C ARG A 167 -15.74 23.00 -7.07
N ILE A 168 -15.58 23.15 -5.76
CA ILE A 168 -16.52 22.61 -4.77
C ILE A 168 -17.90 23.24 -4.99
N LEU A 169 -17.98 24.57 -5.11
CA LEU A 169 -19.24 25.29 -5.34
C LEU A 169 -19.91 24.85 -6.65
N ASN A 170 -19.16 24.78 -7.74
CA ASN A 170 -19.70 24.36 -9.03
C ASN A 170 -20.30 22.94 -8.96
N LYS A 171 -19.64 22.02 -8.26
CA LYS A 171 -20.19 20.67 -8.05
C LYS A 171 -21.43 20.67 -7.15
N LEU A 172 -21.48 21.53 -6.15
CA LEU A 172 -22.63 21.63 -5.26
C LEU A 172 -23.83 22.32 -5.94
N GLN A 173 -23.59 23.21 -6.90
CA GLN A 173 -24.63 23.91 -7.67
C GLN A 173 -25.12 23.11 -8.87
N GLY A 174 -24.41 22.06 -9.30
CA GLY A 174 -24.84 21.17 -10.37
C GLY A 174 -26.10 20.42 -10.01
N PHE A 175 -26.99 20.26 -11.02
CA PHE A 175 -28.20 19.43 -10.92
C PHE A 175 -27.84 17.98 -11.25
N GLY A 176 -27.76 17.08 -10.25
CA GLY A 176 -27.50 15.65 -10.49
C GLY A 176 -27.40 14.82 -9.22
N GLU A 177 -27.54 13.52 -9.37
CA GLU A 177 -27.46 12.51 -8.29
C GLU A 177 -26.04 12.40 -7.68
N ASP A 178 -25.02 12.87 -8.37
CA ASP A 178 -23.61 12.88 -7.94
C ASP A 178 -23.31 13.79 -6.72
N LYS A 179 -24.28 14.60 -6.30
CA LYS A 179 -24.10 15.61 -5.24
C LYS A 179 -23.90 14.94 -3.87
N GLN A 180 -24.71 13.94 -3.55
CA GLN A 180 -24.61 13.24 -2.27
C GLN A 180 -23.34 12.41 -2.20
N GLU A 181 -23.00 11.70 -3.26
CA GLU A 181 -21.75 10.95 -3.35
C GLU A 181 -20.52 11.87 -3.23
N PHE A 182 -20.60 13.07 -3.82
CA PHE A 182 -19.54 14.07 -3.69
C PHE A 182 -19.44 14.63 -2.27
N LEU A 183 -20.56 14.89 -1.59
CA LEU A 183 -20.60 15.32 -0.18
C LEU A 183 -20.05 14.24 0.74
N ASP A 184 -20.39 12.97 0.50
CA ASP A 184 -19.89 11.84 1.27
C ASP A 184 -18.38 11.66 1.05
N LYS A 185 -17.92 11.81 -0.18
CA LYS A 185 -16.48 11.86 -0.49
C LYS A 185 -15.79 13.04 0.19
N LEU A 186 -16.37 14.22 0.20
CA LEU A 186 -15.86 15.40 0.89
C LEU A 186 -15.86 15.21 2.41
N SER A 187 -16.90 14.63 3.00
CA SER A 187 -16.97 14.40 4.44
C SER A 187 -15.94 13.40 4.92
N THR A 188 -15.74 12.31 4.18
CA THR A 188 -14.64 11.37 4.39
C THR A 188 -13.27 12.05 4.20
N PHE A 189 -13.22 13.08 3.40
CA PHE A 189 -12.06 13.85 3.03
C PHE A 189 -11.74 14.96 4.02
N LEU A 190 -12.74 15.71 4.48
CA LEU A 190 -12.63 16.75 5.51
C LEU A 190 -12.28 16.15 6.87
N SER A 191 -12.70 14.91 7.15
CA SER A 191 -12.25 14.19 8.34
C SER A 191 -10.80 13.72 8.24
N SER A 192 -10.22 13.66 7.02
CA SER A 192 -8.82 13.26 6.80
C SER A 192 -7.87 14.40 6.49
N THR A 193 -8.38 15.55 6.03
CA THR A 193 -7.56 16.71 5.63
C THR A 193 -8.33 17.98 5.90
N THR A 194 -8.35 18.43 7.15
CA THR A 194 -9.02 19.67 7.52
C THR A 194 -8.23 20.85 6.94
N TRP A 195 -8.64 21.32 5.78
CA TRP A 195 -8.33 22.66 5.31
C TRP A 195 -9.26 23.60 6.05
N ALA A 196 -8.89 23.99 7.28
CA ALA A 196 -9.67 24.90 8.08
C ALA A 196 -9.66 26.30 7.47
N LEU A 197 -10.78 26.68 6.89
CA LEU A 197 -11.16 28.08 6.75
C LEU A 197 -11.58 28.58 8.13
N LYS A 198 -10.71 29.37 8.76
CA LYS A 198 -10.91 30.22 9.95
C LYS A 198 -11.10 29.51 11.30
N GLY A 199 -10.15 29.72 12.18
CA GLY A 199 -10.39 29.82 13.63
C GLY A 199 -9.81 28.72 14.51
N THR A 200 -8.60 28.22 14.25
CA THR A 200 -7.90 27.40 15.24
C THR A 200 -6.67 28.13 15.77
N ARG A 201 -6.53 28.09 17.11
CA ARG A 201 -5.38 28.69 17.82
C ARG A 201 -4.08 28.08 17.35
N PRO A 202 -2.98 28.85 17.24
CA PRO A 202 -1.67 28.28 16.96
C PRO A 202 -1.29 27.34 18.08
N ILE A 203 -1.05 26.07 17.75
CA ILE A 203 -0.54 25.09 18.68
C ILE A 203 0.97 25.32 18.82
N PRO A 204 1.50 25.55 20.02
CA PRO A 204 2.94 25.65 20.23
C PRO A 204 3.55 24.25 20.07
N TRP A 205 4.34 24.08 19.02
CA TRP A 205 5.15 22.89 18.78
C TRP A 205 6.33 22.85 19.77
N ASN A 206 6.04 22.47 21.00
CA ASN A 206 7.07 22.15 21.97
C ASN A 206 6.63 20.93 22.78
N ARG A 207 6.67 19.76 22.16
CA ARG A 207 6.82 18.51 22.91
C ARG A 207 8.18 17.93 22.60
N SER A 208 9.15 18.31 23.40
CA SER A 208 10.33 17.52 23.66
C SER A 208 9.86 16.17 24.21
N SER A 209 9.90 15.13 23.41
CA SER A 209 9.86 13.76 23.87
C SER A 209 11.24 13.44 24.46
N THR A 210 11.40 13.72 25.77
CA THR A 210 12.37 13.04 26.60
C THR A 210 11.65 11.88 27.26
N SER A 211 11.99 10.68 26.91
CA SER A 211 12.29 9.49 27.72
C SER A 211 12.45 8.29 26.82
#